data_bc0d6479ad07604e65561e63d7194455
#
_entry.id   bc0d6479ad07604e65561e63d7194455
#
_cell.length_a   1.000
_cell.length_b   1.000
_cell.length_c   1.000
_cell.angle_alpha   90.00
_cell.angle_beta   90.00
_cell.angle_gamma   90.00
#
_symmetry.space_group_name_H-M   'P 1'
#
loop_
_entity.id
_entity.type
_entity.pdbx_description
1 polymer ?
#
loop_
_entity_poly.entity_id
_entity_poly.type
_entity_poly.pdbx_seq_one_letter_code
_entity_poly.pdbx_strand_id
1 'polypeptide(L)'
;QGLDRLLQNDMFETSQVAIMVWDLQADSCIYRHRERQLMRPASTMKLLTAITALDRLGGSYQFKTQLKYTGKIEEGVLQGDVYCVGGMDPRFNNDDMRAFVSSLQDMGVDTIRGSIYADRSMKDADLLGEGWCWDDDNPVLSPLVFARKDGFMDRFVDRLKDAGIVLETDTPQVKRCPESAFSVCTRFHTMDQIMQKMMKESDNLYAESMYYQIAASTGNRPASAKSARSVERQLLRKLGLDASRCRLADGSGLSLYNYLSAELECQLLRYAYRNENIYPHLRPSLPIAGIDGTLRKRMRGTSASGNVRAKTGTLTGIITLAGYCTAANGHDLCFVI
;
A
#
# COMPACT_ATOMS: atom_id res chain seq x y z
N GLN A 1 21.11 -19.57 -22.88
CA GLN A 1 20.67 -20.29 -24.10
C GLN A 1 19.15 -20.39 -24.21
N GLY A 2 18.38 -20.77 -23.17
CA GLY A 2 16.93 -20.89 -23.23
C GLY A 2 16.20 -19.56 -23.40
N LEU A 3 16.59 -18.56 -22.61
CA LEU A 3 16.02 -17.21 -22.70
C LEU A 3 16.42 -16.50 -24.01
N ASP A 4 17.65 -16.68 -24.46
CA ASP A 4 18.08 -16.09 -25.75
C ASP A 4 17.26 -16.63 -26.92
N ARG A 5 16.95 -17.95 -26.89
CA ARG A 5 16.10 -18.58 -27.92
C ARG A 5 14.67 -18.04 -27.83
N LEU A 6 14.17 -17.85 -26.64
CA LEU A 6 12.83 -17.29 -26.44
C LEU A 6 12.71 -15.89 -27.02
N LEU A 7 13.74 -15.05 -26.82
CA LEU A 7 13.78 -13.68 -27.34
C LEU A 7 13.91 -13.59 -28.88
N GLN A 8 14.16 -14.71 -29.56
CA GLN A 8 14.15 -14.77 -31.05
C GLN A 8 12.74 -14.92 -31.62
N ASN A 9 11.69 -15.04 -30.77
CA ASN A 9 10.31 -15.09 -31.24
C ASN A 9 9.91 -13.77 -31.91
N ASP A 10 9.19 -13.86 -33.02
CA ASP A 10 8.75 -12.71 -33.84
C ASP A 10 7.96 -11.66 -33.03
N MET A 11 7.30 -12.08 -31.94
CA MET A 11 6.62 -11.18 -31.02
C MET A 11 7.53 -10.06 -30.49
N PHE A 12 8.81 -10.35 -30.32
CA PHE A 12 9.78 -9.38 -29.79
C PHE A 12 10.38 -8.44 -30.85
N GLU A 13 10.04 -8.60 -32.12
CA GLU A 13 10.40 -7.63 -33.15
C GLU A 13 9.68 -6.29 -32.95
N THR A 14 8.46 -6.33 -32.41
CA THR A 14 7.60 -5.16 -32.20
C THR A 14 7.35 -4.84 -30.73
N SER A 15 7.93 -5.61 -29.81
CA SER A 15 7.78 -5.44 -28.36
C SER A 15 9.11 -5.14 -27.70
N GLN A 16 9.06 -4.34 -26.63
CA GLN A 16 10.22 -4.08 -25.79
C GLN A 16 10.21 -5.06 -24.62
N VAL A 17 11.35 -5.66 -24.33
CA VAL A 17 11.54 -6.59 -23.22
C VAL A 17 12.80 -6.22 -22.44
N ALA A 18 12.69 -6.20 -21.12
CA ALA A 18 13.81 -6.11 -20.20
C ALA A 18 13.77 -7.28 -19.22
N ILE A 19 14.91 -7.94 -19.01
CA ILE A 19 15.00 -9.10 -18.11
C ILE A 19 16.28 -8.98 -17.28
N MET A 20 16.17 -9.27 -15.98
CA MET A 20 17.33 -9.52 -15.13
C MET A 20 17.06 -10.68 -14.19
N VAL A 21 18.01 -11.59 -14.08
CA VAL A 21 17.97 -12.73 -13.16
C VAL A 21 19.24 -12.77 -12.33
N TRP A 22 19.07 -12.87 -11.03
CA TRP A 22 20.16 -12.87 -10.06
C TRP A 22 20.14 -14.12 -9.20
N ASP A 23 21.28 -14.79 -9.09
CA ASP A 23 21.50 -15.90 -8.16
C ASP A 23 21.80 -15.32 -6.77
N LEU A 24 20.90 -15.59 -5.81
CA LEU A 24 20.98 -15.03 -4.47
C LEU A 24 21.99 -15.75 -3.56
N GLN A 25 22.33 -17.03 -3.85
CA GLN A 25 23.38 -17.75 -3.15
C GLN A 25 24.77 -17.42 -3.69
N ALA A 26 24.93 -17.45 -5.00
CA ALA A 26 26.18 -17.07 -5.65
C ALA A 26 26.44 -15.56 -5.65
N ASP A 27 25.40 -14.79 -5.36
CA ASP A 27 25.42 -13.33 -5.37
C ASP A 27 25.93 -12.75 -6.70
N SER A 28 25.41 -13.25 -7.79
CA SER A 28 25.83 -12.87 -9.14
C SER A 28 24.66 -12.82 -10.13
N CYS A 29 24.81 -11.94 -11.12
CA CYS A 29 23.86 -11.87 -12.22
C CYS A 29 24.08 -13.07 -13.16
N ILE A 30 23.02 -13.86 -13.39
CA ILE A 30 23.07 -15.01 -14.30
C ILE A 30 22.44 -14.74 -15.66
N TYR A 31 21.59 -13.73 -15.76
CA TYR A 31 21.03 -13.29 -17.05
C TYR A 31 20.64 -11.83 -17.01
N ARG A 32 20.87 -11.12 -18.11
CA ARG A 32 20.45 -9.73 -18.31
C ARG A 32 20.19 -9.46 -19.79
N HIS A 33 19.12 -8.72 -20.02
CA HIS A 33 18.75 -8.23 -21.33
C HIS A 33 18.07 -6.87 -21.16
N ARG A 34 18.63 -5.81 -21.71
CA ARG A 34 18.13 -4.44 -21.58
C ARG A 34 17.77 -4.02 -20.13
N GLU A 35 18.50 -4.57 -19.18
CA GLU A 35 18.24 -4.42 -17.74
C GLU A 35 18.26 -2.98 -17.23
N ARG A 36 18.95 -2.10 -17.96
CA ARG A 36 19.04 -0.65 -17.65
C ARG A 36 18.04 0.21 -18.37
N GLN A 37 17.28 -0.37 -19.29
CA GLN A 37 16.24 0.38 -20.00
C GLN A 37 15.12 0.73 -19.03
N LEU A 38 14.71 2.01 -19.05
CA LEU A 38 13.56 2.46 -18.29
C LEU A 38 12.27 1.95 -18.93
N MET A 39 11.51 1.22 -18.16
CA MET A 39 10.25 0.61 -18.56
C MET A 39 9.15 0.98 -17.57
N ARG A 40 7.91 0.92 -18.02
CA ARG A 40 6.77 1.10 -17.13
C ARG A 40 6.56 -0.15 -16.28
N PRO A 41 6.65 -0.05 -14.94
CA PRO A 41 6.58 -1.24 -14.07
C PRO A 41 5.17 -1.80 -13.92
N ALA A 42 4.14 -1.01 -14.18
CA ALA A 42 2.78 -1.34 -13.76
C ALA A 42 2.77 -1.71 -12.26
N SER A 43 2.01 -2.71 -11.86
CA SER A 43 1.87 -3.07 -10.43
C SER A 43 3.11 -3.68 -9.79
N THR A 44 4.19 -3.96 -10.51
CA THR A 44 5.47 -4.29 -9.85
C THR A 44 6.08 -3.09 -9.13
N MET A 45 5.60 -1.87 -9.40
CA MET A 45 5.87 -0.67 -8.58
C MET A 45 5.56 -0.90 -7.10
N LYS A 46 4.58 -1.75 -6.79
CA LYS A 46 4.22 -2.11 -5.42
C LYS A 46 5.35 -2.80 -4.65
N LEU A 47 6.31 -3.40 -5.34
CA LEU A 47 7.52 -3.95 -4.70
C LEU A 47 8.38 -2.83 -4.10
N LEU A 48 8.61 -1.75 -4.83
CA LEU A 48 9.33 -0.58 -4.31
C LEU A 48 8.59 0.01 -3.10
N THR A 49 7.28 0.16 -3.19
CA THR A 49 6.45 0.68 -2.10
C THR A 49 6.53 -0.22 -0.86
N ALA A 50 6.36 -1.54 -1.02
CA ALA A 50 6.40 -2.49 0.08
C ALA A 50 7.78 -2.56 0.74
N ILE A 51 8.84 -2.65 -0.04
CA ILE A 51 10.22 -2.73 0.47
C ILE A 51 10.59 -1.43 1.19
N THR A 52 10.23 -0.28 0.63
CA THR A 52 10.45 1.03 1.27
C THR A 52 9.69 1.14 2.59
N ALA A 53 8.43 0.72 2.63
CA ALA A 53 7.62 0.73 3.84
C ALA A 53 8.22 -0.18 4.94
N LEU A 54 8.63 -1.38 4.59
CA LEU A 54 9.25 -2.32 5.53
C LEU A 54 10.60 -1.81 6.05
N ASP A 55 11.42 -1.22 5.17
CA ASP A 55 12.69 -0.62 5.56
C ASP A 55 12.50 0.59 6.50
N ARG A 56 11.52 1.44 6.21
CA ARG A 56 11.28 2.69 6.94
C ARG A 56 10.45 2.52 8.19
N LEU A 57 9.39 1.72 8.13
CA LEU A 57 8.37 1.59 9.18
C LEU A 57 8.52 0.31 9.99
N GLY A 58 9.05 -0.75 9.37
CA GLY A 58 9.17 -2.07 9.96
C GLY A 58 7.90 -2.93 9.84
N GLY A 59 8.07 -4.24 10.05
CA GLY A 59 7.00 -5.22 9.88
C GLY A 59 5.92 -5.19 10.97
N SER A 60 6.18 -4.54 12.09
CA SER A 60 5.20 -4.37 13.19
C SER A 60 4.36 -3.11 13.09
N TYR A 61 4.53 -2.33 12.04
CA TYR A 61 3.79 -1.08 11.82
C TYR A 61 2.28 -1.32 11.74
N GLN A 62 1.50 -0.40 12.30
CA GLN A 62 0.06 -0.45 12.33
C GLN A 62 -0.58 0.73 11.59
N PHE A 63 -1.58 0.44 10.77
CA PHE A 63 -2.44 1.44 10.12
C PHE A 63 -3.58 1.73 11.07
N LYS A 64 -3.67 2.95 11.61
CA LYS A 64 -4.56 3.29 12.71
C LYS A 64 -5.67 4.25 12.30
N THR A 65 -6.85 4.05 12.89
CA THR A 65 -7.95 5.01 12.89
C THR A 65 -8.38 5.23 14.33
N GLN A 66 -8.52 6.47 14.74
CA GLN A 66 -8.78 6.83 16.14
C GLN A 66 -10.10 7.58 16.28
N LEU A 67 -10.81 7.28 17.34
CA LEU A 67 -11.95 8.05 17.82
C LEU A 67 -11.53 8.83 19.05
N LYS A 68 -11.75 10.13 19.04
CA LYS A 68 -11.38 11.04 20.13
C LYS A 68 -12.51 12.00 20.43
N TYR A 69 -12.47 12.63 21.59
CA TYR A 69 -13.43 13.64 21.98
C TYR A 69 -12.76 14.80 22.75
N THR A 70 -13.45 15.93 22.77
CA THR A 70 -13.13 17.08 23.62
C THR A 70 -14.30 17.38 24.53
N GLY A 71 -14.07 18.16 25.59
CA GLY A 71 -15.13 18.55 26.53
C GLY A 71 -15.31 17.57 27.68
N LYS A 72 -16.52 17.52 28.21
CA LYS A 72 -16.85 16.75 29.42
C LYS A 72 -18.04 15.84 29.18
N ILE A 73 -18.06 14.73 29.89
CA ILE A 73 -19.19 13.79 29.93
C ILE A 73 -19.85 13.92 31.31
N GLU A 74 -21.11 14.39 31.30
CA GLU A 74 -21.91 14.58 32.52
C GLU A 74 -23.30 13.98 32.27
N GLU A 75 -23.71 13.09 33.15
CA GLU A 75 -25.04 12.43 33.11
C GLU A 75 -25.43 11.86 31.73
N GLY A 76 -24.47 11.17 31.11
CA GLY A 76 -24.66 10.56 29.76
C GLY A 76 -24.50 11.52 28.58
N VAL A 77 -24.31 12.81 28.84
CA VAL A 77 -24.18 13.83 27.81
C VAL A 77 -22.72 14.21 27.60
N LEU A 78 -22.24 14.04 26.39
CA LEU A 78 -20.95 14.60 25.98
C LEU A 78 -21.17 16.08 25.59
N GLN A 79 -20.68 16.98 26.43
CA GLN A 79 -20.65 18.40 26.17
C GLN A 79 -19.34 18.77 25.49
N GLY A 80 -19.24 18.44 24.22
CA GLY A 80 -18.03 18.62 23.42
C GLY A 80 -18.14 17.93 22.08
N ASP A 81 -17.03 17.86 21.37
CA ASP A 81 -16.97 17.39 20.00
C ASP A 81 -16.38 15.97 19.93
N VAL A 82 -16.75 15.25 18.89
CA VAL A 82 -16.23 13.93 18.56
C VAL A 82 -15.43 14.02 17.26
N TYR A 83 -14.27 13.38 17.24
CA TYR A 83 -13.34 13.38 16.10
C TYR A 83 -13.05 11.95 15.65
N CYS A 84 -13.30 11.66 14.36
CA CYS A 84 -12.74 10.50 13.70
C CYS A 84 -11.41 10.93 13.06
N VAL A 85 -10.31 10.41 13.57
CA VAL A 85 -8.96 10.77 13.12
C VAL A 85 -8.48 9.72 12.12
N GLY A 86 -8.40 10.11 10.85
CA GLY A 86 -8.01 9.23 9.76
C GLY A 86 -6.51 8.98 9.72
N GLY A 87 -6.11 7.72 9.57
CA GLY A 87 -4.73 7.31 9.39
C GLY A 87 -4.51 6.51 8.10
N MET A 88 -5.40 6.62 7.12
CA MET A 88 -5.36 5.86 5.87
C MET A 88 -5.24 4.35 6.07
N ASP A 89 -6.13 3.80 6.90
CA ASP A 89 -6.34 2.36 6.98
C ASP A 89 -7.42 1.94 5.97
N PRO A 90 -7.04 1.31 4.84
CA PRO A 90 -8.01 0.94 3.82
C PRO A 90 -8.87 -0.26 4.20
N ARG A 91 -8.52 -0.91 5.32
CA ARG A 91 -9.17 -2.13 5.81
C ARG A 91 -10.18 -1.87 6.93
N PHE A 92 -10.34 -0.62 7.37
CA PHE A 92 -11.36 -0.27 8.36
C PHE A 92 -12.73 -0.80 7.93
N ASN A 93 -13.40 -1.53 8.82
CA ASN A 93 -14.59 -2.31 8.48
C ASN A 93 -15.74 -2.12 9.47
N ASN A 94 -16.84 -2.86 9.29
CA ASN A 94 -18.01 -2.79 10.15
C ASN A 94 -17.71 -3.13 11.62
N ASP A 95 -16.80 -4.06 11.89
CA ASP A 95 -16.43 -4.41 13.26
C ASP A 95 -15.69 -3.26 13.95
N ASP A 96 -14.84 -2.57 13.20
CA ASP A 96 -14.13 -1.38 13.67
C ASP A 96 -15.11 -0.24 13.95
N MET A 97 -16.07 -0.03 13.07
CA MET A 97 -17.11 0.97 13.24
C MET A 97 -18.00 0.67 14.47
N ARG A 98 -18.36 -0.59 14.65
CA ARG A 98 -19.10 -1.06 15.82
C ARG A 98 -18.31 -0.81 17.11
N ALA A 99 -17.00 -1.06 17.09
CA ALA A 99 -16.14 -0.80 18.24
C ALA A 99 -16.08 0.70 18.58
N PHE A 100 -16.08 1.58 17.60
CA PHE A 100 -16.16 3.02 17.83
C PHE A 100 -17.43 3.41 18.59
N VAL A 101 -18.57 2.94 18.13
CA VAL A 101 -19.86 3.26 18.72
C VAL A 101 -20.03 2.65 20.12
N SER A 102 -19.66 1.37 20.28
CA SER A 102 -19.76 0.70 21.57
C SER A 102 -18.82 1.31 22.61
N SER A 103 -17.65 1.79 22.21
CA SER A 103 -16.73 2.48 23.13
C SER A 103 -17.30 3.78 23.69
N LEU A 104 -18.06 4.55 22.90
CA LEU A 104 -18.79 5.71 23.41
C LEU A 104 -19.88 5.30 24.40
N GLN A 105 -20.62 4.25 24.10
CA GLN A 105 -21.65 3.71 25.00
C GLN A 105 -21.05 3.21 26.31
N ASP A 106 -19.92 2.52 26.26
CA ASP A 106 -19.19 2.03 27.44
C ASP A 106 -18.70 3.17 28.34
N MET A 107 -18.46 4.34 27.77
CA MET A 107 -18.16 5.57 28.53
C MET A 107 -19.42 6.23 29.13
N GLY A 108 -20.58 5.66 28.89
CA GLY A 108 -21.86 6.19 29.35
C GLY A 108 -22.44 7.30 28.48
N VAL A 109 -21.96 7.49 27.26
CA VAL A 109 -22.47 8.54 26.36
C VAL A 109 -23.74 8.05 25.68
N ASP A 110 -24.85 8.77 25.89
CA ASP A 110 -26.12 8.59 25.18
C ASP A 110 -26.53 9.79 24.32
N THR A 111 -25.86 10.93 24.53
CA THR A 111 -26.14 12.18 23.81
C THR A 111 -24.82 12.92 23.51
N ILE A 112 -24.68 13.42 22.30
CA ILE A 112 -23.55 14.26 21.87
C ILE A 112 -24.09 15.66 21.56
N ARG A 113 -23.66 16.67 22.32
CA ARG A 113 -24.08 18.07 22.18
C ARG A 113 -23.13 18.93 21.36
N GLY A 114 -22.03 18.40 20.92
CA GLY A 114 -21.11 19.09 20.04
C GLY A 114 -21.23 18.64 18.60
N SER A 115 -20.22 18.98 17.84
CA SER A 115 -20.07 18.61 16.44
C SER A 115 -19.35 17.28 16.28
N ILE A 116 -19.56 16.65 15.11
CA ILE A 116 -18.86 15.45 14.69
C ILE A 116 -17.91 15.84 13.58
N TYR A 117 -16.61 15.60 13.79
CA TYR A 117 -15.56 16.01 12.87
C TYR A 117 -14.82 14.83 12.25
N ALA A 118 -14.52 14.97 10.96
CA ALA A 118 -13.53 14.19 10.26
C ALA A 118 -12.17 14.91 10.35
N ASP A 119 -11.19 14.28 10.95
CA ASP A 119 -9.81 14.74 10.86
C ASP A 119 -9.10 14.03 9.70
N ARG A 120 -8.91 14.74 8.61
CA ARG A 120 -8.23 14.29 7.39
C ARG A 120 -6.85 14.94 7.24
N SER A 121 -6.31 15.52 8.31
CA SER A 121 -5.09 16.34 8.27
C SER A 121 -3.80 15.55 8.04
N MET A 122 -3.85 14.22 8.13
CA MET A 122 -2.69 13.37 7.84
C MET A 122 -2.15 13.59 6.44
N LYS A 123 -3.02 13.75 5.46
CA LYS A 123 -2.70 13.77 4.03
C LYS A 123 -3.10 15.12 3.43
N ASP A 124 -2.38 15.52 2.37
CA ASP A 124 -2.77 16.65 1.52
C ASP A 124 -4.15 16.47 0.88
N ALA A 125 -4.63 17.49 0.22
CA ALA A 125 -5.94 17.49 -0.41
C ALA A 125 -5.99 16.82 -1.81
N ASP A 126 -4.85 16.33 -2.31
CA ASP A 126 -4.79 15.71 -3.63
C ASP A 126 -5.60 14.41 -3.65
N LEU A 127 -6.58 14.34 -4.54
CA LEU A 127 -7.48 13.19 -4.69
C LEU A 127 -7.02 12.22 -5.77
N LEU A 128 -6.08 12.62 -6.62
CA LEU A 128 -5.55 11.83 -7.73
C LEU A 128 -4.04 11.74 -7.64
N GLY A 129 -3.49 10.58 -7.98
CA GLY A 129 -2.06 10.40 -8.22
C GLY A 129 -1.61 11.11 -9.49
N GLU A 130 -0.33 11.44 -9.56
CA GLU A 130 0.26 12.05 -10.75
C GLU A 130 0.06 11.15 -11.98
N GLY A 131 -0.54 11.71 -13.03
CA GLY A 131 -0.80 11.00 -14.28
C GLY A 131 -2.03 10.08 -14.26
N TRP A 132 -2.86 10.12 -13.23
CA TRP A 132 -4.15 9.43 -13.23
C TRP A 132 -5.18 10.22 -14.02
N CYS A 133 -6.02 9.51 -14.77
CA CYS A 133 -7.16 10.14 -15.43
C CYS A 133 -8.33 10.25 -14.45
N TRP A 134 -8.99 11.39 -14.44
CA TRP A 134 -10.08 11.68 -13.49
C TRP A 134 -11.31 10.81 -13.68
N ASP A 135 -11.50 10.24 -14.86
CA ASP A 135 -12.62 9.39 -15.27
C ASP A 135 -12.33 7.88 -15.16
N ASP A 136 -11.13 7.52 -14.73
CA ASP A 136 -10.78 6.12 -14.44
C ASP A 136 -11.32 5.67 -13.07
N ASP A 137 -11.35 4.35 -12.84
CA ASP A 137 -11.66 3.76 -11.53
C ASP A 137 -10.46 3.89 -10.59
N ASN A 138 -10.28 5.11 -10.09
CA ASN A 138 -9.15 5.44 -9.22
C ASN A 138 -9.41 5.06 -7.76
N PRO A 139 -8.37 4.66 -7.00
CA PRO A 139 -8.51 4.52 -5.56
C PRO A 139 -8.81 5.87 -4.90
N VAL A 140 -9.65 5.83 -3.87
CA VAL A 140 -10.00 7.02 -3.08
C VAL A 140 -8.85 7.38 -2.16
N LEU A 141 -8.18 8.50 -2.40
CA LEU A 141 -7.08 9.01 -1.61
C LEU A 141 -7.57 9.84 -0.43
N SER A 142 -8.14 9.20 0.57
CA SER A 142 -8.64 9.84 1.78
C SER A 142 -8.12 9.12 3.03
N PRO A 143 -7.77 9.86 4.10
CA PRO A 143 -7.42 9.24 5.39
C PRO A 143 -8.55 8.45 6.05
N LEU A 144 -9.81 8.73 5.68
CA LEU A 144 -11.00 8.06 6.18
C LEU A 144 -11.76 7.44 5.00
N VAL A 145 -11.61 6.13 4.84
CA VAL A 145 -12.27 5.33 3.80
C VAL A 145 -13.08 4.22 4.45
N PHE A 146 -14.28 3.99 3.95
CA PHE A 146 -15.12 2.86 4.34
C PHE A 146 -15.63 2.14 3.10
N ALA A 147 -15.47 0.84 3.06
CA ALA A 147 -15.86 0.01 1.90
C ALA A 147 -15.33 0.59 0.57
N ARG A 148 -14.08 1.05 0.56
CA ARG A 148 -13.36 1.63 -0.59
C ARG A 148 -13.90 2.99 -1.07
N LYS A 149 -14.78 3.62 -0.31
CA LYS A 149 -15.45 4.88 -0.67
C LYS A 149 -15.25 5.95 0.39
N ASP A 150 -15.44 7.19 0.00
CA ASP A 150 -15.45 8.35 0.90
C ASP A 150 -16.82 8.52 1.55
N GLY A 151 -17.23 7.53 2.32
CA GLY A 151 -18.51 7.53 3.03
C GLY A 151 -18.38 7.21 4.52
N PHE A 152 -17.16 7.31 5.05
CA PHE A 152 -16.86 6.95 6.43
C PHE A 152 -17.72 7.71 7.45
N MET A 153 -17.78 9.03 7.30
CA MET A 153 -18.46 9.88 8.29
C MET A 153 -19.97 9.72 8.27
N ASP A 154 -20.56 9.57 7.11
CA ASP A 154 -22.02 9.30 7.00
C ASP A 154 -22.33 7.96 7.65
N ARG A 155 -21.50 6.97 7.42
CA ARG A 155 -21.64 5.65 8.06
C ARG A 155 -21.51 5.72 9.58
N PHE A 156 -20.57 6.51 10.07
CA PHE A 156 -20.38 6.71 11.51
C PHE A 156 -21.61 7.37 12.15
N VAL A 157 -22.12 8.43 11.55
CA VAL A 157 -23.33 9.12 12.03
C VAL A 157 -24.53 8.19 12.02
N ASP A 158 -24.74 7.43 10.96
CA ASP A 158 -25.84 6.44 10.89
C ASP A 158 -25.73 5.40 12.00
N ARG A 159 -24.54 4.90 12.28
CA ARG A 159 -24.30 3.90 13.34
C ARG A 159 -24.52 4.47 14.74
N LEU A 160 -24.19 5.74 14.97
CA LEU A 160 -24.49 6.43 16.22
C LEU A 160 -26.01 6.50 16.44
N LYS A 161 -26.76 6.89 15.41
CA LYS A 161 -28.23 6.96 15.45
C LYS A 161 -28.86 5.59 15.66
N ASP A 162 -28.41 4.59 14.92
CA ASP A 162 -28.88 3.20 15.05
C ASP A 162 -28.68 2.63 16.46
N ALA A 163 -27.61 3.07 17.13
CA ALA A 163 -27.31 2.69 18.51
C ALA A 163 -28.11 3.49 19.57
N GLY A 164 -28.95 4.41 19.15
CA GLY A 164 -29.77 5.25 20.02
C GLY A 164 -29.05 6.44 20.63
N ILE A 165 -27.85 6.79 20.13
CA ILE A 165 -27.13 8.00 20.57
C ILE A 165 -27.79 9.22 19.94
N VAL A 166 -28.24 10.16 20.78
CA VAL A 166 -28.87 11.41 20.33
C VAL A 166 -27.80 12.40 19.90
N LEU A 167 -27.94 12.92 18.69
CA LEU A 167 -27.03 13.90 18.12
C LEU A 167 -27.72 15.28 18.02
N GLU A 168 -27.12 16.29 18.62
CA GLU A 168 -27.60 17.67 18.46
C GLU A 168 -27.26 18.20 17.05
N THR A 169 -26.08 17.81 16.54
CA THR A 169 -25.65 18.09 15.17
C THR A 169 -25.27 16.79 14.48
N ASP A 170 -25.92 16.47 13.38
CA ASP A 170 -25.73 15.20 12.67
C ASP A 170 -25.05 15.35 11.29
N THR A 171 -24.63 16.57 10.94
CA THR A 171 -23.88 16.84 9.72
C THR A 171 -22.39 16.88 10.02
N PRO A 172 -21.60 15.90 9.56
CA PRO A 172 -20.16 15.89 9.78
C PRO A 172 -19.47 17.07 9.11
N GLN A 173 -18.46 17.61 9.80
CA GLN A 173 -17.60 18.67 9.29
C GLN A 173 -16.13 18.21 9.31
N VAL A 174 -15.26 18.94 8.62
CA VAL A 174 -13.83 18.65 8.57
C VAL A 174 -13.09 19.60 9.51
N LYS A 175 -12.33 19.02 10.44
CA LYS A 175 -11.50 19.78 11.37
C LYS A 175 -10.39 18.90 11.93
N ARG A 176 -9.19 19.47 12.06
CA ARG A 176 -8.07 18.79 12.72
C ARG A 176 -8.40 18.60 14.20
N CYS A 177 -8.19 17.38 14.69
CA CYS A 177 -8.35 17.03 16.09
C CYS A 177 -7.30 17.75 16.95
N PRO A 178 -7.68 18.43 18.03
CA PRO A 178 -6.73 19.04 18.96
C PRO A 178 -5.87 17.98 19.64
N GLU A 179 -4.62 18.32 19.94
CA GLU A 179 -3.72 17.43 20.67
C GLU A 179 -4.21 17.13 22.10
N SER A 180 -5.00 18.03 22.65
CA SER A 180 -5.62 17.89 23.98
C SER A 180 -6.83 16.96 24.02
N ALA A 181 -7.29 16.45 22.87
CA ALA A 181 -8.44 15.55 22.81
C ALA A 181 -8.15 14.21 23.49
N PHE A 182 -9.18 13.67 24.13
CA PHE A 182 -9.11 12.38 24.82
C PHE A 182 -9.37 11.24 23.86
N SER A 183 -8.65 10.13 24.03
CA SER A 183 -8.87 8.91 23.25
C SER A 183 -10.11 8.16 23.72
N VAL A 184 -10.93 7.70 22.78
CA VAL A 184 -12.07 6.81 23.02
C VAL A 184 -11.71 5.40 22.58
N CYS A 185 -11.29 5.25 21.34
CA CYS A 185 -11.02 3.96 20.73
C CYS A 185 -9.98 4.10 19.61
N THR A 186 -9.05 3.17 19.55
CA THR A 186 -8.10 3.05 18.45
C THR A 186 -8.31 1.70 17.78
N ARG A 187 -8.57 1.72 16.47
CA ARG A 187 -8.63 0.51 15.64
C ARG A 187 -7.41 0.51 14.74
N PHE A 188 -6.90 -0.68 14.44
CA PHE A 188 -5.75 -0.80 13.55
C PHE A 188 -5.78 -2.10 12.74
N HIS A 189 -5.07 -2.08 11.64
CA HIS A 189 -4.69 -3.27 10.89
C HIS A 189 -3.17 -3.31 10.73
N THR A 190 -2.62 -4.52 10.69
CA THR A 190 -1.17 -4.73 10.67
C THR A 190 -0.59 -4.52 9.28
N MET A 191 0.72 -4.23 9.23
CA MET A 191 1.48 -4.20 7.98
C MET A 191 1.26 -5.47 7.14
N ASP A 192 1.29 -6.63 7.76
CA ASP A 192 1.09 -7.91 7.05
C ASP A 192 -0.32 -8.05 6.47
N GLN A 193 -1.36 -7.63 7.21
CA GLN A 193 -2.73 -7.65 6.70
C GLN A 193 -2.91 -6.75 5.48
N ILE A 194 -2.33 -5.57 5.51
CA ILE A 194 -2.39 -4.63 4.38
C ILE A 194 -1.58 -5.18 3.19
N MET A 195 -0.36 -5.65 3.45
CA MET A 195 0.53 -6.14 2.40
C MET A 195 -0.01 -7.39 1.71
N GLN A 196 -0.68 -8.27 2.46
CA GLN A 196 -1.28 -9.48 1.92
C GLN A 196 -2.26 -9.18 0.79
N LYS A 197 -3.19 -8.27 1.00
CA LYS A 197 -4.15 -7.86 -0.04
C LYS A 197 -3.50 -7.04 -1.15
N MET A 198 -2.62 -6.12 -0.78
CA MET A 198 -1.88 -5.29 -1.72
C MET A 198 -1.14 -6.11 -2.75
N MET A 199 -0.45 -7.17 -2.33
CA MET A 199 0.41 -7.98 -3.20
C MET A 199 -0.33 -9.14 -3.86
N LYS A 200 -1.14 -9.92 -3.10
CA LYS A 200 -1.89 -11.07 -3.62
C LYS A 200 -2.95 -10.67 -4.65
N GLU A 201 -3.67 -9.60 -4.40
CA GLU A 201 -4.77 -9.11 -5.25
C GLU A 201 -4.35 -7.92 -6.13
N SER A 202 -3.14 -7.40 -5.94
CA SER A 202 -2.66 -6.18 -6.61
C SER A 202 -3.56 -4.95 -6.34
N ASP A 203 -3.98 -4.77 -5.09
CA ASP A 203 -4.92 -3.72 -4.70
C ASP A 203 -4.26 -2.34 -4.68
N ASN A 204 -4.76 -1.45 -5.54
CA ASN A 204 -4.19 -0.10 -5.70
C ASN A 204 -4.47 0.80 -4.48
N LEU A 205 -5.66 0.69 -3.89
CA LEU A 205 -6.00 1.48 -2.69
C LEU A 205 -5.07 1.14 -1.52
N TYR A 206 -4.78 -0.15 -1.32
CA TYR A 206 -3.88 -0.60 -0.26
C TYR A 206 -2.45 -0.14 -0.51
N ALA A 207 -2.01 -0.15 -1.77
CA ALA A 207 -0.69 0.34 -2.15
C ALA A 207 -0.54 1.85 -1.93
N GLU A 208 -1.54 2.64 -2.31
CA GLU A 208 -1.51 4.08 -2.10
C GLU A 208 -1.62 4.44 -0.61
N SER A 209 -2.41 3.69 0.16
CA SER A 209 -2.47 3.85 1.61
C SER A 209 -1.11 3.62 2.26
N MET A 210 -0.40 2.57 1.85
CA MET A 210 0.99 2.30 2.30
C MET A 210 1.96 3.41 1.89
N TYR A 211 1.81 3.91 0.67
CA TYR A 211 2.62 5.02 0.15
C TYR A 211 2.51 6.28 1.00
N TYR A 212 1.29 6.63 1.43
CA TYR A 212 1.08 7.78 2.32
C TYR A 212 1.51 7.51 3.77
N GLN A 213 1.60 6.27 4.23
CA GLN A 213 2.26 5.95 5.51
C GLN A 213 3.77 6.26 5.43
N ILE A 214 4.41 5.91 4.33
CA ILE A 214 5.81 6.27 4.06
C ILE A 214 5.98 7.79 4.10
N ALA A 215 5.09 8.51 3.42
CA ALA A 215 5.10 9.97 3.41
C ALA A 215 4.96 10.56 4.82
N ALA A 216 4.03 10.04 5.61
CA ALA A 216 3.79 10.51 6.98
C ALA A 216 4.98 10.27 7.91
N SER A 217 5.80 9.25 7.64
CA SER A 217 6.99 8.94 8.43
C SER A 217 8.07 10.02 8.39
N THR A 218 8.01 10.95 7.44
CA THR A 218 8.93 12.09 7.35
C THR A 218 8.67 13.17 8.39
N GLY A 219 7.52 13.14 9.05
CA GLY A 219 7.06 14.21 9.95
C GLY A 219 6.50 15.42 9.22
N ASN A 220 6.58 15.48 7.89
CA ASN A 220 5.95 16.54 7.11
C ASN A 220 4.43 16.40 7.17
N ARG A 221 3.75 17.46 7.50
CA ARG A 221 2.28 17.53 7.52
C ARG A 221 1.78 18.67 6.62
N PRO A 222 0.82 18.38 5.77
CA PRO A 222 0.26 17.07 5.46
C PRO A 222 1.24 16.15 4.71
N ALA A 223 1.05 14.85 4.84
CA ALA A 223 1.78 13.87 4.06
C ALA A 223 1.46 14.03 2.56
N SER A 224 2.46 13.95 1.72
CA SER A 224 2.33 14.15 0.28
C SER A 224 3.06 13.06 -0.53
N ALA A 225 2.67 12.87 -1.77
CA ALA A 225 3.38 12.00 -2.69
C ALA A 225 4.86 12.41 -2.84
N LYS A 226 5.16 13.71 -2.80
CA LYS A 226 6.53 14.22 -2.81
C LYS A 226 7.35 13.71 -1.61
N SER A 227 6.77 13.70 -0.41
CA SER A 227 7.43 13.17 0.78
C SER A 227 7.70 11.67 0.65
N ALA A 228 6.74 10.89 0.14
CA ALA A 228 6.93 9.46 -0.12
C ALA A 228 8.07 9.20 -1.10
N ARG A 229 8.08 9.91 -2.23
CA ARG A 229 9.18 9.82 -3.22
C ARG A 229 10.54 10.14 -2.62
N SER A 230 10.60 11.10 -1.71
CA SER A 230 11.84 11.44 -1.02
C SER A 230 12.40 10.25 -0.24
N VAL A 231 11.55 9.53 0.48
CA VAL A 231 11.96 8.32 1.23
C VAL A 231 12.39 7.20 0.29
N GLU A 232 11.66 6.95 -0.78
CA GLU A 232 12.03 5.96 -1.79
C GLU A 232 13.39 6.27 -2.40
N ARG A 233 13.64 7.54 -2.78
CA ARG A 233 14.93 7.97 -3.31
C ARG A 233 16.07 7.83 -2.30
N GLN A 234 15.81 8.03 -1.02
CA GLN A 234 16.78 7.78 0.05
C GLN A 234 17.16 6.30 0.11
N LEU A 235 16.19 5.40 0.03
CA LEU A 235 16.46 3.96 -0.01
C LEU A 235 17.30 3.59 -1.23
N LEU A 236 16.92 4.05 -2.42
CA LEU A 236 17.65 3.76 -3.64
C LEU A 236 19.10 4.23 -3.58
N ARG A 237 19.35 5.42 -3.04
CA ARG A 237 20.72 5.94 -2.82
C ARG A 237 21.49 5.11 -1.80
N LYS A 238 20.85 4.70 -0.70
CA LYS A 238 21.46 3.80 0.29
C LYS A 238 21.94 2.48 -0.34
N LEU A 239 21.20 1.98 -1.33
CA LEU A 239 21.55 0.77 -2.07
C LEU A 239 22.58 1.01 -3.19
N GLY A 240 23.05 2.24 -3.38
CA GLY A 240 23.97 2.59 -4.46
C GLY A 240 23.33 2.62 -5.85
N LEU A 241 22.00 2.73 -5.92
CA LEU A 241 21.26 2.77 -7.16
C LEU A 241 21.06 4.21 -7.63
N ASP A 242 21.24 4.44 -8.94
CA ASP A 242 21.00 5.74 -9.54
C ASP A 242 19.51 5.99 -9.74
N ALA A 243 18.92 6.69 -8.78
CA ALA A 243 17.51 7.08 -8.81
C ALA A 243 17.21 8.28 -9.70
N SER A 244 18.24 8.98 -10.22
CA SER A 244 18.05 10.21 -11.00
C SER A 244 17.32 9.96 -12.32
N ARG A 245 17.49 8.78 -12.89
CA ARG A 245 16.88 8.38 -14.17
C ARG A 245 15.47 7.81 -14.01
N CYS A 246 15.11 7.34 -12.82
CA CYS A 246 13.79 6.79 -12.54
C CYS A 246 12.75 7.90 -12.40
N ARG A 247 11.53 7.59 -12.81
CA ARG A 247 10.36 8.43 -12.53
C ARG A 247 9.41 7.68 -11.61
N LEU A 248 9.13 8.29 -10.46
CA LEU A 248 8.30 7.73 -9.41
C LEU A 248 7.06 8.62 -9.30
N ALA A 249 5.92 8.16 -9.79
CA ALA A 249 4.68 8.95 -9.83
C ALA A 249 3.72 8.60 -8.69
N ASP A 250 3.56 7.30 -8.40
CA ASP A 250 2.63 6.82 -7.39
C ASP A 250 3.17 5.59 -6.65
N GLY A 251 2.39 5.05 -5.71
CA GLY A 251 2.75 3.87 -4.96
C GLY A 251 2.23 2.55 -5.53
N SER A 252 1.23 2.60 -6.38
CA SER A 252 0.53 1.42 -6.90
C SER A 252 1.03 0.92 -8.26
N GLY A 253 1.64 1.80 -9.04
CA GLY A 253 2.00 1.53 -10.44
C GLY A 253 0.87 1.81 -11.43
N LEU A 254 -0.25 2.38 -10.98
CA LEU A 254 -1.37 2.74 -11.84
C LEU A 254 -0.98 3.81 -12.87
N SER A 255 -0.15 4.75 -12.49
CA SER A 255 0.32 5.82 -13.36
C SER A 255 1.22 5.29 -14.46
N LEU A 256 0.95 5.72 -15.69
CA LEU A 256 1.85 5.50 -16.83
C LEU A 256 3.14 6.33 -16.76
N TYR A 257 3.25 7.23 -15.78
CA TYR A 257 4.43 8.08 -15.60
C TYR A 257 5.51 7.42 -14.73
N ASN A 258 5.26 6.24 -14.16
CA ASN A 258 6.29 5.47 -13.49
C ASN A 258 7.28 4.87 -14.51
N TYR A 259 8.57 5.03 -14.27
CA TYR A 259 9.63 4.39 -15.04
C TYR A 259 10.70 3.84 -14.11
N LEU A 260 10.91 2.53 -14.17
CA LEU A 260 11.95 1.79 -13.47
C LEU A 260 12.72 0.91 -14.44
N SER A 261 13.95 0.54 -14.10
CA SER A 261 14.69 -0.47 -14.83
C SER A 261 14.58 -1.85 -14.17
N ALA A 262 14.70 -2.91 -14.94
CA ALA A 262 14.76 -4.28 -14.40
C ALA A 262 15.91 -4.46 -13.41
N GLU A 263 17.06 -3.81 -13.67
CA GLU A 263 18.21 -3.81 -12.75
C GLU A 263 17.83 -3.23 -11.39
N LEU A 264 17.16 -2.09 -11.35
CA LEU A 264 16.75 -1.45 -10.10
C LEU A 264 15.80 -2.34 -9.31
N GLU A 265 14.76 -2.88 -9.93
CA GLU A 265 13.80 -3.77 -9.27
C GLU A 265 14.48 -5.06 -8.78
N CYS A 266 15.39 -5.62 -9.57
CA CYS A 266 16.14 -6.81 -9.20
C CYS A 266 17.04 -6.55 -7.98
N GLN A 267 17.71 -5.42 -7.91
CA GLN A 267 18.52 -5.05 -6.74
C GLN A 267 17.67 -4.78 -5.49
N LEU A 268 16.46 -4.25 -5.65
CA LEU A 268 15.49 -4.14 -4.54
C LEU A 268 15.09 -5.52 -4.00
N LEU A 269 14.79 -6.46 -4.88
CA LEU A 269 14.46 -7.84 -4.49
C LEU A 269 15.64 -8.53 -3.79
N ARG A 270 16.85 -8.33 -4.30
CA ARG A 270 18.09 -8.82 -3.67
C ARG A 270 18.27 -8.22 -2.28
N TYR A 271 18.08 -6.93 -2.12
CA TYR A 271 18.13 -6.25 -0.82
C TYR A 271 17.11 -6.82 0.16
N ALA A 272 15.86 -6.97 -0.26
CA ALA A 272 14.80 -7.53 0.57
C ALA A 272 15.12 -8.96 1.03
N TYR A 273 15.61 -9.81 0.14
CA TYR A 273 16.00 -11.19 0.44
C TYR A 273 17.06 -11.28 1.54
N ARG A 274 18.01 -10.35 1.55
CA ARG A 274 19.12 -10.29 2.52
C ARG A 274 18.77 -9.59 3.82
N ASN A 275 17.56 -9.04 3.94
CA ASN A 275 17.13 -8.28 5.10
C ASN A 275 16.11 -9.08 5.90
N GLU A 276 16.53 -9.55 7.09
CA GLU A 276 15.69 -10.34 7.99
C GLU A 276 14.45 -9.59 8.51
N ASN A 277 14.45 -8.28 8.43
CA ASN A 277 13.30 -7.44 8.81
C ASN A 277 12.32 -7.20 7.66
N ILE A 278 12.71 -7.53 6.43
CA ILE A 278 11.90 -7.30 5.23
C ILE A 278 11.37 -8.60 4.63
N TYR A 279 12.26 -9.54 4.32
CA TYR A 279 11.91 -10.73 3.56
C TYR A 279 10.83 -11.61 4.21
N PRO A 280 10.85 -11.85 5.55
CA PRO A 280 9.80 -12.64 6.22
C PRO A 280 8.39 -12.05 6.10
N HIS A 281 8.27 -10.75 5.86
CA HIS A 281 6.99 -10.05 5.62
C HIS A 281 6.64 -9.97 4.14
N LEU A 282 7.63 -9.73 3.28
CA LEU A 282 7.43 -9.57 1.84
C LEU A 282 7.08 -10.89 1.16
N ARG A 283 7.88 -11.94 1.39
CA ARG A 283 7.73 -13.22 0.70
C ARG A 283 6.35 -13.85 0.84
N PRO A 284 5.75 -13.96 2.04
CA PRO A 284 4.41 -14.54 2.21
C PRO A 284 3.30 -13.74 1.52
N SER A 285 3.52 -12.46 1.24
CA SER A 285 2.55 -11.59 0.58
C SER A 285 2.51 -11.75 -0.93
N LEU A 286 3.54 -12.34 -1.54
CA LEU A 286 3.63 -12.48 -2.98
C LEU A 286 2.70 -13.59 -3.51
N PRO A 287 2.04 -13.38 -4.65
CA PRO A 287 1.32 -14.44 -5.35
C PRO A 287 2.20 -15.65 -5.64
N ILE A 288 1.64 -16.84 -5.52
CA ILE A 288 2.33 -18.11 -5.79
C ILE A 288 1.81 -18.69 -7.10
N ALA A 289 2.71 -18.99 -8.02
CA ALA A 289 2.37 -19.57 -9.32
C ALA A 289 1.50 -20.82 -9.17
N GLY A 290 0.38 -20.84 -9.86
CA GLY A 290 -0.56 -21.95 -9.90
C GLY A 290 -1.39 -22.17 -8.63
N ILE A 291 -1.22 -21.34 -7.59
CA ILE A 291 -1.83 -21.55 -6.27
C ILE A 291 -2.74 -20.39 -5.85
N ASP A 292 -2.23 -19.17 -5.76
CA ASP A 292 -3.01 -18.07 -5.23
C ASP A 292 -2.76 -16.70 -5.90
N GLY A 293 -3.53 -15.71 -5.46
CA GLY A 293 -3.42 -14.35 -5.93
C GLY A 293 -3.57 -14.22 -7.44
N THR A 294 -2.89 -13.25 -8.02
CA THR A 294 -2.93 -12.99 -9.46
C THR A 294 -2.22 -14.05 -10.31
N LEU A 295 -1.47 -14.96 -9.68
CA LEU A 295 -0.81 -16.10 -10.35
C LEU A 295 -1.57 -17.42 -10.21
N ARG A 296 -2.73 -17.45 -9.59
CA ARG A 296 -3.49 -18.68 -9.31
C ARG A 296 -3.73 -19.54 -10.53
N LYS A 297 -3.95 -18.94 -11.68
CA LYS A 297 -4.24 -19.63 -12.95
C LYS A 297 -3.03 -19.69 -13.89
N ARG A 298 -1.91 -19.13 -13.49
CA ARG A 298 -0.70 -19.09 -14.34
C ARG A 298 0.31 -20.15 -13.92
N MET A 299 1.06 -20.67 -14.89
CA MET A 299 2.16 -21.62 -14.71
C MET A 299 1.76 -22.95 -14.04
N ARG A 300 0.47 -23.33 -14.11
CA ARG A 300 -0.01 -24.62 -13.61
C ARG A 300 0.60 -25.77 -14.39
N GLY A 301 0.91 -26.86 -13.70
CA GLY A 301 1.47 -28.06 -14.33
C GLY A 301 2.91 -27.89 -14.83
N THR A 302 3.61 -26.85 -14.41
CA THR A 302 5.02 -26.61 -14.73
C THR A 302 5.88 -26.64 -13.48
N SER A 303 7.21 -26.65 -13.63
CA SER A 303 8.16 -26.54 -12.51
C SER A 303 8.05 -25.20 -11.76
N ALA A 304 7.41 -24.20 -12.34
CA ALA A 304 7.16 -22.91 -11.70
C ALA A 304 5.99 -22.97 -10.70
N SER A 305 5.05 -23.90 -10.87
CA SER A 305 3.89 -24.06 -9.99
C SER A 305 4.32 -24.35 -8.55
N GLY A 306 3.86 -23.55 -7.59
CA GLY A 306 4.26 -23.65 -6.19
C GLY A 306 5.65 -23.14 -5.88
N ASN A 307 6.47 -22.88 -6.89
CA ASN A 307 7.85 -22.41 -6.78
C ASN A 307 7.97 -20.89 -6.94
N VAL A 308 7.46 -20.34 -8.04
CA VAL A 308 7.54 -18.90 -8.31
C VAL A 308 6.63 -18.14 -7.35
N ARG A 309 7.20 -17.15 -6.65
CA ARG A 309 6.52 -16.20 -5.80
C ARG A 309 6.83 -14.81 -6.31
N ALA A 310 5.86 -14.19 -6.98
CA ALA A 310 6.14 -12.98 -7.73
C ALA A 310 4.95 -12.03 -7.78
N LYS A 311 5.26 -10.74 -7.86
CA LYS A 311 4.29 -9.68 -8.12
C LYS A 311 4.07 -9.57 -9.62
N THR A 312 2.80 -9.55 -10.01
CA THR A 312 2.38 -9.29 -11.39
C THR A 312 2.13 -7.81 -11.62
N GLY A 313 2.27 -7.37 -12.85
CA GLY A 313 1.82 -6.05 -13.30
C GLY A 313 1.15 -6.16 -14.65
N THR A 314 0.02 -5.47 -14.81
CA THR A 314 -0.72 -5.42 -16.07
C THR A 314 -1.38 -4.05 -16.23
N LEU A 315 -1.05 -3.38 -17.32
CA LEU A 315 -1.76 -2.23 -17.86
C LEU A 315 -1.97 -2.49 -19.35
N THR A 316 -2.75 -1.67 -20.03
CA THR A 316 -2.93 -1.82 -21.48
C THR A 316 -1.58 -1.78 -22.19
N GLY A 317 -1.22 -2.88 -22.84
CA GLY A 317 0.06 -3.02 -23.57
C GLY A 317 1.29 -3.23 -22.68
N ILE A 318 1.13 -3.45 -21.37
CA ILE A 318 2.24 -3.62 -20.43
C ILE A 318 1.98 -4.87 -19.60
N ILE A 319 2.95 -5.78 -19.56
CA ILE A 319 2.94 -6.99 -18.72
C ILE A 319 4.28 -7.08 -18.01
N THR A 320 4.24 -7.26 -16.71
CA THR A 320 5.44 -7.35 -15.87
C THR A 320 5.31 -8.48 -14.84
N LEU A 321 6.44 -9.04 -14.44
CA LEU A 321 6.54 -10.05 -13.39
C LEU A 321 7.87 -9.91 -12.68
N ALA A 322 7.85 -9.84 -11.35
CA ALA A 322 9.06 -9.69 -10.56
C ALA A 322 8.94 -10.42 -9.22
N GLY A 323 9.94 -11.18 -8.83
CA GLY A 323 9.92 -11.92 -7.58
C GLY A 323 11.02 -12.95 -7.45
N TYR A 324 10.68 -14.08 -6.86
CA TYR A 324 11.61 -15.12 -6.42
C TYR A 324 11.20 -16.50 -6.94
N CYS A 325 12.19 -17.35 -7.15
CA CYS A 325 12.01 -18.78 -7.38
C CYS A 325 13.26 -19.55 -6.93
N THR A 326 13.12 -20.87 -6.81
CA THR A 326 14.25 -21.76 -6.53
C THR A 326 14.60 -22.49 -7.82
N ALA A 327 15.87 -22.43 -8.23
CA ALA A 327 16.38 -23.11 -9.40
C ALA A 327 16.57 -24.63 -9.16
N ALA A 328 16.77 -25.39 -10.24
CA ALA A 328 16.95 -26.85 -10.15
C ALA A 328 18.17 -27.28 -9.32
N ASN A 329 19.20 -26.44 -9.21
CA ASN A 329 20.37 -26.67 -8.37
C ASN A 329 20.14 -26.30 -6.89
N GLY A 330 18.93 -25.89 -6.50
CA GLY A 330 18.59 -25.50 -5.14
C GLY A 330 18.90 -24.05 -4.78
N HIS A 331 19.49 -23.27 -5.70
CA HIS A 331 19.75 -21.85 -5.45
C HIS A 331 18.46 -21.02 -5.55
N ASP A 332 18.28 -20.09 -4.64
CA ASP A 332 17.24 -19.08 -4.75
C ASP A 332 17.66 -18.01 -5.75
N LEU A 333 16.71 -17.63 -6.59
CA LEU A 333 16.87 -16.59 -7.59
C LEU A 333 15.88 -15.45 -7.32
N CYS A 334 16.27 -14.23 -7.67
CA CYS A 334 15.28 -13.19 -7.94
C CYS A 334 15.33 -12.80 -9.42
N PHE A 335 14.21 -12.35 -9.94
CA PHE A 335 14.06 -12.02 -11.34
C PHE A 335 13.08 -10.89 -11.57
N VAL A 336 13.27 -10.19 -12.68
CA VAL A 336 12.38 -9.13 -13.19
C VAL A 336 12.22 -9.28 -14.68
N ILE A 337 10.99 -9.23 -15.15
CA ILE A 337 10.63 -9.26 -16.56
C ILE A 337 9.64 -8.15 -16.84
#